data_1f48c79994eca7583d5f80fd9d0b3f27
#
_entry.id   1f48c79994eca7583d5f80fd9d0b3f27
#
_cell.length_a   1.000
_cell.length_b   1.000
_cell.length_c   1.000
_cell.angle_alpha   90.00
_cell.angle_beta   90.00
_cell.angle_gamma   90.00
#
_symmetry.space_group_name_H-M   'P 1'
#
loop_
_entity.id
_entity.type
_entity.pdbx_description
1 polymer ?
#
loop_
_entity_poly.entity_id
_entity_poly.type
_entity_poly.pdbx_seq_one_letter_code
_entity_poly.pdbx_strand_id
1 'polypeptide(L)'
;IVNIVSSAGLYGNLGQAAYASAKAGLLGLTRVAAMDLARAQIMANAIAPFARTRVTDIIQPANEAQKTYKERAMKIGAHHVAAVVTALCSPAGKAITGQLLGVRGREVFLFNQPRPVASFEAGTPATLAQELTTRLGGQFTDLTTDLEAFNTEPLV
;
A
#
# COMPACT_ATOMS: atom_id res chain seq x y z
N ILE A 1 -7.28 0.20 -16.44
CA ILE A 1 -7.62 1.02 -15.25
C ILE A 1 -6.41 1.04 -14.33
N VAL A 2 -6.02 2.22 -13.84
CA VAL A 2 -4.98 2.36 -12.82
C VAL A 2 -5.55 3.23 -11.68
N ASN A 3 -5.75 2.63 -10.53
CA ASN A 3 -6.22 3.32 -9.33
C ASN A 3 -5.04 3.83 -8.50
N ILE A 4 -5.08 5.09 -8.12
CA ILE A 4 -4.05 5.69 -7.25
C ILE A 4 -4.49 5.52 -5.79
N VAL A 5 -3.84 4.59 -5.12
CA VAL A 5 -4.05 4.27 -3.69
C VAL A 5 -3.03 5.00 -2.81
N SER A 6 -2.70 4.48 -1.66
CA SER A 6 -1.67 5.00 -0.76
C SER A 6 -1.14 3.90 0.14
N SER A 7 0.11 3.97 0.53
CA SER A 7 0.71 3.16 1.60
C SER A 7 -0.06 3.27 2.92
N ALA A 8 -0.63 4.44 3.21
CA ALA A 8 -1.51 4.61 4.38
C ALA A 8 -2.73 3.70 4.37
N GLY A 9 -3.23 3.28 3.19
CA GLY A 9 -4.31 2.28 3.07
C GLY A 9 -3.86 0.84 3.30
N LEU A 10 -2.55 0.59 3.40
CA LEU A 10 -1.94 -0.73 3.66
C LEU A 10 -1.47 -0.85 5.10
N TYR A 11 -0.67 0.13 5.55
CA TYR A 11 -0.02 0.15 6.86
C TYR A 11 -0.86 0.88 7.91
N GLY A 12 -1.72 1.79 7.48
CA GLY A 12 -2.33 2.77 8.37
C GLY A 12 -1.39 3.94 8.67
N ASN A 13 -1.95 5.04 9.13
CA ASN A 13 -1.19 6.17 9.62
C ASN A 13 -2.00 6.92 10.68
N LEU A 14 -1.34 7.39 11.73
CA LEU A 14 -1.99 8.04 12.85
C LEU A 14 -2.80 9.26 12.38
N GLY A 15 -4.06 9.36 12.82
CA GLY A 15 -4.96 10.46 12.48
C GLY A 15 -5.55 10.40 11.07
N GLN A 16 -5.28 9.37 10.27
CA GLN A 16 -5.71 9.26 8.88
C GLN A 16 -6.82 8.21 8.65
N ALA A 17 -7.66 7.91 9.62
CA ALA A 17 -8.66 6.83 9.52
C ALA A 17 -9.54 6.94 8.27
N ALA A 18 -10.11 8.12 7.98
CA ALA A 18 -10.96 8.32 6.79
C ALA A 18 -10.17 8.17 5.49
N TYR A 19 -8.96 8.75 5.41
CA TYR A 19 -8.09 8.67 4.24
C TYR A 19 -7.62 7.24 3.99
N ALA A 20 -7.12 6.57 5.04
CA ALA A 20 -6.66 5.19 4.95
C ALA A 20 -7.79 4.25 4.52
N SER A 21 -9.00 4.40 5.10
CA SER A 21 -10.16 3.62 4.71
C SER A 21 -10.53 3.81 3.24
N ALA A 22 -10.56 5.05 2.76
CA ALA A 22 -10.85 5.35 1.36
C ALA A 22 -9.81 4.73 0.41
N LYS A 23 -8.52 4.80 0.77
CA LYS A 23 -7.43 4.24 -0.04
C LYS A 23 -7.38 2.71 0.02
N ALA A 24 -7.70 2.10 1.16
CA ALA A 24 -7.89 0.65 1.28
C ALA A 24 -9.08 0.15 0.45
N GLY A 25 -10.20 0.89 0.44
CA GLY A 25 -11.37 0.57 -0.39
C GLY A 25 -11.04 0.50 -1.89
N LEU A 26 -10.15 1.35 -2.37
CA LEU A 26 -9.69 1.31 -3.78
C LEU A 26 -8.91 0.02 -4.11
N LEU A 27 -8.27 -0.63 -3.13
CA LEU A 27 -7.61 -1.93 -3.36
C LEU A 27 -8.65 -3.02 -3.63
N GLY A 28 -9.70 -3.07 -2.81
CA GLY A 28 -10.83 -3.98 -3.03
C GLY A 28 -11.47 -3.74 -4.39
N LEU A 29 -11.77 -2.48 -4.73
CA LEU A 29 -12.32 -2.09 -6.03
C LEU A 29 -11.40 -2.54 -7.19
N THR A 30 -10.10 -2.32 -7.08
CA THR A 30 -9.13 -2.73 -8.11
C THR A 30 -9.19 -4.22 -8.39
N ARG A 31 -9.28 -5.02 -7.32
CA ARG A 31 -9.33 -6.48 -7.45
C ARG A 31 -10.60 -6.98 -8.09
N VAL A 32 -11.75 -6.44 -7.64
CA VAL A 32 -13.04 -6.81 -8.21
C VAL A 32 -13.10 -6.38 -9.67
N ALA A 33 -12.66 -5.15 -10.01
CA ALA A 33 -12.59 -4.69 -11.39
C ALA A 33 -11.68 -5.57 -12.27
N ALA A 34 -10.55 -6.04 -11.76
CA ALA A 34 -9.66 -6.94 -12.49
C ALA A 34 -10.35 -8.30 -12.80
N MET A 35 -11.17 -8.81 -11.89
CA MET A 35 -11.93 -10.05 -12.09
C MET A 35 -13.13 -9.84 -13.02
N ASP A 36 -13.94 -8.83 -12.76
CA ASP A 36 -15.18 -8.58 -13.49
C ASP A 36 -14.91 -8.22 -14.98
N LEU A 37 -13.83 -7.48 -15.24
CA LEU A 37 -13.49 -6.99 -16.55
C LEU A 37 -12.55 -7.92 -17.34
N ALA A 38 -12.14 -9.05 -16.75
CA ALA A 38 -11.23 -10.00 -17.38
C ALA A 38 -11.73 -10.49 -18.76
N ARG A 39 -13.03 -10.77 -18.88
CA ARG A 39 -13.62 -11.20 -20.17
C ARG A 39 -13.56 -10.11 -21.25
N ALA A 40 -13.59 -8.85 -20.85
CA ALA A 40 -13.43 -7.71 -21.75
C ALA A 40 -11.96 -7.36 -22.01
N GLN A 41 -11.02 -8.14 -21.48
CA GLN A 41 -9.58 -7.90 -21.57
C GLN A 41 -9.16 -6.49 -21.06
N ILE A 42 -9.85 -5.98 -20.05
CA ILE A 42 -9.53 -4.71 -19.42
C ILE A 42 -8.75 -5.00 -18.13
N MET A 43 -7.52 -4.51 -18.08
CA MET A 43 -6.63 -4.64 -16.91
C MET A 43 -6.95 -3.58 -15.88
N ALA A 44 -6.93 -3.96 -14.59
CA ALA A 44 -7.09 -3.04 -13.48
C ALA A 44 -5.99 -3.27 -12.45
N ASN A 45 -5.21 -2.23 -12.15
CA ASN A 45 -4.11 -2.27 -11.20
C ASN A 45 -4.18 -1.07 -10.25
N ALA A 46 -3.49 -1.16 -9.12
CA ALA A 46 -3.36 -0.09 -8.15
C ALA A 46 -1.91 0.35 -7.99
N ILE A 47 -1.69 1.65 -7.79
CA ILE A 47 -0.38 2.22 -7.49
C ILE A 47 -0.45 2.99 -6.16
N ALA A 48 0.46 2.66 -5.24
CA ALA A 48 0.76 3.44 -4.04
C ALA A 48 1.98 4.34 -4.34
N PRO A 49 1.77 5.63 -4.62
CA PRO A 49 2.84 6.53 -5.00
C PRO A 49 3.56 7.11 -3.78
N PHE A 50 4.87 7.25 -3.89
CA PHE A 50 5.71 8.05 -3.01
C PHE A 50 6.33 9.14 -3.87
N ALA A 51 5.79 10.35 -3.79
CA ALA A 51 6.25 11.46 -4.63
C ALA A 51 6.00 12.81 -3.98
N ARG A 52 6.88 13.76 -4.27
CA ARG A 52 6.64 15.15 -3.97
C ARG A 52 5.45 15.67 -4.76
N THR A 53 4.53 16.31 -4.05
CA THR A 53 3.36 16.99 -4.61
C THR A 53 3.14 18.30 -3.88
N ARG A 54 2.26 19.15 -4.42
CA ARG A 54 1.83 20.39 -3.70
C ARG A 54 1.25 20.09 -2.31
N VAL A 55 0.66 18.91 -2.12
CA VAL A 55 0.15 18.49 -0.81
C VAL A 55 1.30 18.19 0.15
N THR A 56 2.35 17.47 -0.29
CA THR A 56 3.51 17.21 0.56
C THR A 56 4.29 18.47 0.92
N ASP A 57 4.27 19.49 0.06
CA ASP A 57 4.93 20.76 0.32
C ASP A 57 4.33 21.49 1.54
N ILE A 58 3.02 21.43 1.72
CA ILE A 58 2.29 22.14 2.80
C ILE A 58 2.23 21.36 4.12
N ILE A 59 2.55 20.07 4.15
CA ILE A 59 2.56 19.27 5.38
C ILE A 59 3.63 19.81 6.34
N GLN A 60 3.22 20.11 7.57
CA GLN A 60 4.14 20.50 8.64
C GLN A 60 4.52 19.28 9.46
N PRO A 61 5.81 18.92 9.52
CA PRO A 61 6.27 17.80 10.35
C PRO A 61 6.06 18.13 11.84
N ALA A 62 5.52 17.17 12.59
CA ALA A 62 5.29 17.33 14.03
C ALA A 62 6.49 16.85 14.87
N ASN A 63 7.43 16.13 14.27
CA ASN A 63 8.63 15.60 14.93
C ASN A 63 9.78 15.37 13.92
N GLU A 64 10.98 15.06 14.44
CA GLU A 64 12.17 14.86 13.60
C GLU A 64 12.04 13.66 12.63
N ALA A 65 11.34 12.60 13.01
CA ALA A 65 11.13 11.45 12.12
C ALA A 65 10.29 11.86 10.89
N GLN A 66 9.21 12.61 11.10
CA GLN A 66 8.38 13.15 10.03
C GLN A 66 9.14 14.18 9.17
N LYS A 67 10.02 14.97 9.78
CA LYS A 67 10.88 15.92 9.06
C LYS A 67 11.83 15.17 8.12
N THR A 68 12.54 14.19 8.65
CA THR A 68 13.46 13.36 7.85
C THR A 68 12.73 12.65 6.70
N TYR A 69 11.56 12.08 6.98
CA TYR A 69 10.72 11.47 5.95
C TYR A 69 10.32 12.49 4.87
N LYS A 70 9.87 13.68 5.26
CA LYS A 70 9.52 14.76 4.32
C LYS A 70 10.71 15.17 3.46
N GLU A 71 11.88 15.37 4.05
CA GLU A 71 13.10 15.73 3.31
C GLU A 71 13.46 14.69 2.24
N ARG A 72 13.29 13.40 2.55
CA ARG A 72 13.46 12.30 1.59
C ARG A 72 12.40 12.30 0.51
N ALA A 73 11.14 12.46 0.89
CA ALA A 73 10.01 12.51 -0.03
C ALA A 73 10.13 13.68 -1.03
N MET A 74 10.70 14.82 -0.60
CA MET A 74 10.91 15.99 -1.45
C MET A 74 11.88 15.75 -2.60
N LYS A 75 12.72 14.72 -2.52
CA LYS A 75 13.66 14.32 -3.61
C LYS A 75 12.95 13.55 -4.72
N ILE A 76 11.75 13.00 -4.47
CA ILE A 76 11.08 12.06 -5.37
C ILE A 76 10.16 12.80 -6.33
N GLY A 77 10.50 12.82 -7.61
CA GLY A 77 9.66 13.43 -8.65
C GLY A 77 8.45 12.56 -9.02
N ALA A 78 7.30 13.18 -9.26
CA ALA A 78 6.08 12.47 -9.67
C ALA A 78 6.18 11.77 -11.04
N HIS A 79 7.16 12.13 -11.87
CA HIS A 79 7.40 11.52 -13.18
C HIS A 79 7.73 10.00 -13.08
N HIS A 80 8.31 9.55 -11.97
CA HIS A 80 8.55 8.12 -11.73
C HIS A 80 7.22 7.34 -11.66
N VAL A 81 6.21 7.91 -10.99
CA VAL A 81 4.86 7.32 -10.94
C VAL A 81 4.25 7.30 -12.34
N ALA A 82 4.36 8.41 -13.08
CA ALA A 82 3.86 8.51 -14.45
C ALA A 82 4.49 7.45 -15.38
N ALA A 83 5.79 7.16 -15.23
CA ALA A 83 6.47 6.13 -16.00
C ALA A 83 5.86 4.74 -15.78
N VAL A 84 5.58 4.37 -14.52
CA VAL A 84 4.94 3.08 -14.20
C VAL A 84 3.49 3.03 -14.70
N VAL A 85 2.72 4.11 -14.57
CA VAL A 85 1.37 4.21 -15.15
C VAL A 85 1.41 4.00 -16.66
N THR A 86 2.33 4.67 -17.36
CA THR A 86 2.51 4.53 -18.81
C THR A 86 2.86 3.09 -19.20
N ALA A 87 3.76 2.45 -18.45
CA ALA A 87 4.12 1.04 -18.67
C ALA A 87 2.92 0.11 -18.52
N LEU A 88 2.08 0.30 -17.49
CA LEU A 88 0.85 -0.49 -17.29
C LEU A 88 -0.20 -0.25 -18.40
N CYS A 89 -0.19 0.91 -19.02
CA CYS A 89 -1.07 1.24 -20.14
C CYS A 89 -0.52 0.81 -21.52
N SER A 90 0.70 0.30 -21.58
CA SER A 90 1.32 -0.18 -22.81
C SER A 90 0.81 -1.57 -23.23
N PRO A 91 1.06 -2.03 -24.47
CA PRO A 91 0.75 -3.39 -24.87
C PRO A 91 1.36 -4.47 -23.98
N ALA A 92 2.58 -4.27 -23.46
CA ALA A 92 3.25 -5.18 -22.54
C ALA A 92 2.55 -5.23 -21.16
N GLY A 93 1.88 -4.15 -20.75
CA GLY A 93 1.11 -4.08 -19.51
C GLY A 93 -0.14 -4.99 -19.49
N LYS A 94 -0.58 -5.53 -20.63
CA LYS A 94 -1.73 -6.45 -20.71
C LYS A 94 -1.55 -7.75 -19.92
N ALA A 95 -0.32 -8.11 -19.58
CA ALA A 95 -0.03 -9.27 -18.73
C ALA A 95 -0.21 -8.96 -17.22
N ILE A 96 -0.43 -7.70 -16.84
CA ILE A 96 -0.44 -7.25 -15.45
C ILE A 96 -1.85 -6.79 -15.10
N THR A 97 -2.52 -7.53 -14.22
CA THR A 97 -3.85 -7.17 -13.72
C THR A 97 -4.04 -7.60 -12.27
N GLY A 98 -4.86 -6.87 -11.52
CA GLY A 98 -5.15 -7.13 -10.11
C GLY A 98 -3.97 -6.87 -9.16
N GLN A 99 -2.91 -6.22 -9.63
CA GLN A 99 -1.69 -6.01 -8.87
C GLN A 99 -1.69 -4.67 -8.13
N LEU A 100 -0.96 -4.66 -7.00
CA LEU A 100 -0.66 -3.46 -6.24
C LEU A 100 0.85 -3.20 -6.32
N LEU A 101 1.20 -2.05 -6.87
CA LEU A 101 2.59 -1.61 -7.02
C LEU A 101 2.83 -0.36 -6.16
N GLY A 102 3.93 -0.33 -5.40
CA GLY A 102 4.47 0.88 -4.82
C GLY A 102 5.50 1.49 -5.75
N VAL A 103 5.54 2.82 -5.85
CA VAL A 103 6.52 3.53 -6.68
C VAL A 103 7.18 4.63 -5.87
N ARG A 104 8.49 4.51 -5.62
CA ARG A 104 9.30 5.46 -4.84
C ARG A 104 10.59 5.79 -5.59
N GLY A 105 10.59 6.91 -6.33
CA GLY A 105 11.71 7.19 -7.24
C GLY A 105 11.83 6.07 -8.28
N ARG A 106 13.02 5.51 -8.44
CA ARG A 106 13.29 4.39 -9.35
C ARG A 106 12.96 3.01 -8.75
N GLU A 107 12.49 2.98 -7.49
CA GLU A 107 12.09 1.73 -6.83
C GLU A 107 10.64 1.40 -7.18
N VAL A 108 10.40 0.16 -7.57
CA VAL A 108 9.04 -0.39 -7.76
C VAL A 108 8.89 -1.59 -6.84
N PHE A 109 7.90 -1.52 -5.95
CA PHE A 109 7.56 -2.59 -5.02
C PHE A 109 6.33 -3.34 -5.54
N LEU A 110 6.32 -4.66 -5.45
CA LEU A 110 5.12 -5.48 -5.61
C LEU A 110 4.63 -5.87 -4.22
N PHE A 111 3.43 -5.43 -3.87
CA PHE A 111 2.80 -5.81 -2.61
C PHE A 111 2.01 -7.11 -2.77
N ASN A 112 2.25 -8.04 -1.87
CA ASN A 112 1.43 -9.24 -1.75
C ASN A 112 0.07 -8.92 -1.13
N GLN A 113 -0.86 -9.82 -1.38
CA GLN A 113 -2.16 -9.75 -0.75
C GLN A 113 -2.16 -10.44 0.60
N PRO A 114 -2.98 -9.96 1.55
CA PRO A 114 -3.22 -10.70 2.77
C PRO A 114 -3.68 -12.14 2.46
N ARG A 115 -3.06 -13.09 3.10
CA ARG A 115 -3.39 -14.52 3.07
C ARG A 115 -3.35 -15.04 4.50
N PRO A 116 -4.18 -16.04 4.85
CA PRO A 116 -4.02 -16.73 6.12
C PRO A 116 -2.60 -17.29 6.25
N VAL A 117 -1.92 -16.97 7.35
CA VAL A 117 -0.57 -17.48 7.66
C VAL A 117 -0.62 -18.66 8.62
N ALA A 118 -1.71 -18.78 9.38
CA ALA A 118 -1.98 -19.89 10.29
C ALA A 118 -3.49 -20.07 10.50
N SER A 119 -3.86 -21.23 11.01
CA SER A 119 -5.22 -21.54 11.44
C SER A 119 -5.20 -22.53 12.60
N PHE A 120 -6.23 -22.53 13.41
CA PHE A 120 -6.47 -23.53 14.45
C PHE A 120 -7.98 -23.71 14.67
N GLU A 121 -8.37 -24.85 15.23
CA GLU A 121 -9.75 -25.08 15.66
C GLU A 121 -10.02 -24.32 16.95
N ALA A 122 -11.03 -23.46 16.95
CA ALA A 122 -11.38 -22.63 18.09
C ALA A 122 -12.01 -23.49 19.22
N GLY A 123 -11.59 -23.26 20.44
CA GLY A 123 -12.19 -23.82 21.63
C GLY A 123 -13.45 -23.06 22.04
N THR A 124 -13.71 -22.98 23.36
CA THR A 124 -14.85 -22.25 23.90
C THR A 124 -14.60 -20.74 23.93
N PRO A 125 -15.65 -19.89 23.94
CA PRO A 125 -15.46 -18.44 24.11
C PRO A 125 -14.64 -18.05 25.34
N ALA A 126 -14.68 -18.85 26.40
CA ALA A 126 -13.93 -18.59 27.64
C ALA A 126 -12.40 -18.79 27.47
N THR A 127 -11.97 -19.68 26.57
CA THR A 127 -10.54 -20.00 26.33
C THR A 127 -9.99 -19.30 25.12
N LEU A 128 -10.85 -18.83 24.20
CA LEU A 128 -10.46 -18.39 22.86
C LEU A 128 -9.44 -17.24 22.87
N ALA A 129 -9.56 -16.26 23.76
CA ALA A 129 -8.62 -15.13 23.83
C ALA A 129 -7.19 -15.60 24.17
N GLN A 130 -7.07 -16.57 25.09
CA GLN A 130 -5.78 -17.15 25.45
C GLN A 130 -5.24 -18.02 24.30
N GLU A 131 -6.09 -18.78 23.60
CA GLU A 131 -5.71 -19.59 22.45
C GLU A 131 -5.19 -18.73 21.30
N LEU A 132 -5.87 -17.62 20.98
CA LEU A 132 -5.41 -16.66 19.98
C LEU A 132 -4.01 -16.14 20.29
N THR A 133 -3.77 -15.74 21.53
CA THR A 133 -2.46 -15.23 21.96
C THR A 133 -1.38 -16.31 21.91
N THR A 134 -1.66 -17.50 22.44
CA THR A 134 -0.67 -18.58 22.51
C THR A 134 -0.35 -19.20 21.15
N ARG A 135 -1.34 -19.35 20.29
CA ARG A 135 -1.19 -20.04 19.00
C ARG A 135 -0.80 -19.11 17.86
N LEU A 136 -1.27 -17.86 17.87
CA LEU A 136 -1.05 -16.91 16.79
C LEU A 136 -0.19 -15.69 17.20
N GLY A 137 0.02 -15.44 18.49
CA GLY A 137 0.69 -14.23 18.98
C GLY A 137 2.06 -13.95 18.36
N GLY A 138 2.84 -15.00 18.09
CA GLY A 138 4.14 -14.86 17.41
C GLY A 138 4.05 -14.49 15.93
N GLN A 139 2.84 -14.45 15.34
CA GLN A 139 2.58 -14.12 13.94
C GLN A 139 1.71 -12.86 13.80
N PHE A 140 1.38 -12.20 14.91
CA PHE A 140 0.65 -10.94 14.83
C PHE A 140 1.48 -9.90 14.09
N THR A 141 0.84 -9.18 13.18
CA THR A 141 1.47 -8.03 12.53
C THR A 141 1.63 -6.90 13.53
N ASP A 142 2.77 -6.21 13.44
CA ASP A 142 3.01 -5.00 14.22
C ASP A 142 2.17 -3.80 13.71
N LEU A 143 2.32 -2.66 14.35
CA LEU A 143 1.68 -1.40 13.97
C LEU A 143 2.67 -0.44 13.29
N THR A 144 3.71 -0.97 12.64
CA THR A 144 4.66 -0.17 11.86
C THR A 144 3.92 0.64 10.81
N THR A 145 4.06 1.95 10.85
CA THR A 145 3.46 2.87 9.90
C THR A 145 4.20 2.89 8.56
N ASP A 146 3.59 3.45 7.54
CA ASP A 146 4.27 3.63 6.25
C ASP A 146 5.47 4.59 6.34
N LEU A 147 5.41 5.57 7.26
CA LEU A 147 6.54 6.47 7.53
C LEU A 147 7.76 5.73 8.08
N GLU A 148 7.55 4.73 8.92
CA GLU A 148 8.62 3.90 9.48
C GLU A 148 9.11 2.87 8.46
N ALA A 149 8.19 2.16 7.80
CA ALA A 149 8.51 1.11 6.83
C ALA A 149 9.35 1.64 5.63
N PHE A 150 9.10 2.88 5.20
CA PHE A 150 9.78 3.50 4.06
C PHE A 150 10.74 4.64 4.45
N ASN A 151 11.17 4.70 5.71
CA ASN A 151 12.11 5.72 6.19
C ASN A 151 13.57 5.39 5.82
N THR A 152 13.81 5.13 4.55
CA THR A 152 15.14 4.90 3.96
C THR A 152 15.40 5.92 2.84
N GLU A 153 16.66 6.09 2.43
CA GLU A 153 16.99 6.99 1.32
C GLU A 153 16.41 6.44 0.00
N PRO A 154 15.63 7.24 -0.75
CA PRO A 154 15.04 6.78 -2.00
C PRO A 154 16.08 6.72 -3.12
N LEU A 155 15.88 5.82 -4.08
CA LEU A 155 16.63 5.82 -5.34
C LEU A 155 16.00 6.85 -6.30
N VAL A 156 16.66 7.97 -6.49
CA VAL A 156 16.20 9.06 -7.37
C VAL A 156 17.11 9.25 -8.57
#